data_f35e3087f102d504ed522d55113a34a7
#
_entry.id   f35e3087f102d504ed522d55113a34a7
#
_cell.length_a   1.000
_cell.length_b   1.000
_cell.length_c   1.000
_cell.angle_alpha   90.00
_cell.angle_beta   90.00
_cell.angle_gamma   90.00
#
_symmetry.space_group_name_H-M   'P 1'
#
loop_
_entity.id
_entity.type
_entity.pdbx_description
1 polymer ?
#
loop_
_entity_poly.entity_id
_entity_poly.type
_entity_poly.pdbx_seq_one_letter_code
_entity_poly.pdbx_strand_id
1 'polypeptide(L)'
;MEDLPAAKRFYAAVFGALEIPMEGEGDTYFWADELFISTPDSEAAAGVLTGRHHLAFQAKNRAMVDAFHRAALASGGQDNGAPGERKYHPGYYGAFVLDPDGNNIEAVYHGEATRSAPSVKVTF
;
A
#
# COMPACT_ATOMS: atom_id res chain seq x y z
N MET A 1 -7.41 10.08 5.70
CA MET A 1 -6.18 10.06 6.56
C MET A 1 -6.17 11.26 7.47
N GLU A 2 -5.99 11.03 8.77
CA GLU A 2 -5.96 12.12 9.77
C GLU A 2 -4.73 13.02 9.63
N ASP A 3 -3.58 12.42 9.37
CA ASP A 3 -2.32 13.14 9.14
C ASP A 3 -1.84 12.85 7.71
N LEU A 4 -2.20 13.72 6.78
CA LEU A 4 -1.86 13.55 5.37
C LEU A 4 -0.34 13.59 5.12
N PRO A 5 0.45 14.49 5.73
CA PRO A 5 1.90 14.44 5.60
C PRO A 5 2.53 13.13 6.06
N ALA A 6 2.06 12.56 7.18
CA ALA A 6 2.53 11.26 7.64
C ALA A 6 2.14 10.14 6.66
N ALA A 7 0.90 10.17 6.15
CA ALA A 7 0.44 9.23 5.13
C ALA A 7 1.28 9.33 3.84
N LYS A 8 1.56 10.55 3.37
CA LYS A 8 2.42 10.75 2.19
C LYS A 8 3.81 10.15 2.37
N ARG A 9 4.44 10.38 3.53
CA ARG A 9 5.78 9.80 3.81
C ARG A 9 5.74 8.27 3.78
N PHE A 10 4.74 7.68 4.43
CA PHE A 10 4.56 6.24 4.46
C PHE A 10 4.33 5.66 3.05
N TYR A 11 3.31 6.15 2.36
CA TYR A 11 2.94 5.61 1.04
C TYR A 11 3.99 5.89 -0.03
N ALA A 12 4.66 7.02 0.00
CA ALA A 12 5.77 7.29 -0.92
C ALA A 12 6.91 6.28 -0.74
N ALA A 13 7.22 5.92 0.50
CA ALA A 13 8.26 4.93 0.79
C ALA A 13 7.85 3.52 0.35
N VAL A 14 6.64 3.07 0.66
CA VAL A 14 6.20 1.72 0.29
C VAL A 14 5.96 1.60 -1.21
N PHE A 15 5.41 2.61 -1.86
CA PHE A 15 5.23 2.62 -3.31
C PHE A 15 6.58 2.66 -4.03
N GLY A 16 7.58 3.38 -3.49
CA GLY A 16 8.94 3.35 -4.02
C GLY A 16 9.53 1.95 -3.99
N ALA A 17 9.36 1.22 -2.88
CA ALA A 17 9.82 -0.16 -2.75
C ALA A 17 9.07 -1.13 -3.70
N LEU A 18 7.81 -0.87 -3.98
CA LEU A 18 6.96 -1.67 -4.87
C LEU A 18 7.03 -1.24 -6.35
N GLU A 19 7.82 -0.23 -6.66
CA GLU A 19 7.92 0.36 -8.01
C GLU A 19 6.57 0.85 -8.55
N ILE A 20 5.72 1.37 -7.66
CA ILE A 20 4.45 2.01 -8.01
C ILE A 20 4.69 3.53 -8.05
N PRO A 21 4.57 4.19 -9.20
CA PRO A 21 4.79 5.64 -9.27
C PRO A 21 3.67 6.41 -8.58
N MET A 22 4.04 7.41 -7.77
CA MET A 22 3.09 8.44 -7.32
C MET A 22 2.77 9.33 -8.52
N GLU A 23 1.51 9.37 -8.92
CA GLU A 23 1.10 10.08 -10.14
C GLU A 23 0.73 11.54 -9.90
N GLY A 24 0.29 11.85 -8.69
CA GLY A 24 -0.01 13.23 -8.35
C GLY A 24 -0.30 13.47 -6.88
N GLU A 25 -0.19 14.72 -6.49
CA GLU A 25 -0.47 15.17 -5.13
C GLU A 25 -0.93 16.61 -5.07
N GLY A 26 -1.60 16.96 -3.98
CA GLY A 26 -2.01 18.31 -3.62
C GLY A 26 -1.96 18.49 -2.11
N ASP A 27 -2.47 19.61 -1.64
CA ASP A 27 -2.46 19.93 -0.21
C ASP A 27 -3.36 18.99 0.62
N THR A 28 -4.40 18.45 0.00
CA THR A 28 -5.42 17.62 0.68
C THR A 28 -5.52 16.20 0.15
N TYR A 29 -4.65 15.79 -0.80
CA TYR A 29 -4.71 14.47 -1.41
C TYR A 29 -3.40 14.05 -2.08
N PHE A 30 -3.31 12.76 -2.39
CA PHE A 30 -2.35 12.18 -3.33
C PHE A 30 -2.92 10.90 -3.92
N TRP A 31 -2.36 10.45 -5.05
CA TRP A 31 -2.81 9.19 -5.65
C TRP A 31 -1.68 8.45 -6.39
N ALA A 32 -1.89 7.16 -6.49
CA ALA A 32 -1.06 6.26 -7.29
C ALA A 32 -1.97 5.20 -7.89
N ASP A 33 -1.89 5.00 -9.19
CA ASP A 33 -2.80 4.11 -9.93
C ASP A 33 -4.27 4.45 -9.61
N GLU A 34 -5.05 3.50 -9.13
CA GLU A 34 -6.46 3.70 -8.76
C GLU A 34 -6.66 4.07 -7.28
N LEU A 35 -5.59 4.11 -6.50
CA LEU A 35 -5.66 4.45 -5.08
C LEU A 35 -5.57 5.96 -4.87
N PHE A 36 -6.66 6.54 -4.39
CA PHE A 36 -6.76 7.96 -4.04
C PHE A 36 -6.85 8.11 -2.52
N ILE A 37 -5.95 8.88 -1.93
CA ILE A 37 -5.87 9.13 -0.49
C ILE A 37 -6.06 10.62 -0.23
N SER A 38 -6.97 10.96 0.67
CA SER A 38 -7.30 12.36 0.99
C SER A 38 -7.44 12.60 2.48
N THR A 39 -7.54 13.89 2.85
CA THR A 39 -7.89 14.31 4.20
C THR A 39 -9.33 13.93 4.57
N PRO A 40 -9.67 13.81 5.88
CA PRO A 40 -11.00 13.40 6.32
C PRO A 40 -12.13 14.37 5.93
N ASP A 41 -11.81 15.64 5.71
CA ASP A 41 -12.75 16.69 5.32
C ASP A 41 -13.00 16.78 3.80
N SER A 42 -12.41 15.88 3.03
CA SER A 42 -12.67 15.77 1.60
C SER A 42 -14.11 15.35 1.33
N GLU A 43 -14.74 15.93 0.34
CA GLU A 43 -16.09 15.51 -0.10
C GLU A 43 -16.14 14.02 -0.48
N ALA A 44 -15.04 13.49 -0.99
CA ALA A 44 -14.91 12.07 -1.31
C ALA A 44 -14.88 11.16 -0.07
N ALA A 45 -14.59 11.72 1.11
CA ALA A 45 -14.52 10.99 2.37
C ALA A 45 -15.68 11.33 3.31
N ALA A 46 -16.70 12.00 2.82
CA ALA A 46 -17.85 12.42 3.63
C ALA A 46 -18.64 11.20 4.13
N GLY A 47 -19.07 11.25 5.40
CA GLY A 47 -19.88 10.21 6.01
C GLY A 47 -19.28 9.62 7.28
N VAL A 48 -19.81 8.47 7.68
CA VAL A 48 -19.36 7.75 8.88
C VAL A 48 -18.22 6.80 8.50
N LEU A 49 -17.16 6.82 9.31
CA LEU A 49 -16.04 5.87 9.13
C LEU A 49 -16.54 4.43 9.30
N THR A 50 -16.21 3.57 8.35
CA THR A 50 -16.66 2.17 8.30
C THR A 50 -15.66 1.19 8.92
N GLY A 51 -14.49 1.67 9.32
CA GLY A 51 -13.43 0.86 9.93
C GLY A 51 -12.10 0.94 9.19
N ARG A 52 -11.21 0.02 9.52
CA ARG A 52 -9.89 -0.08 8.88
C ARG A 52 -9.99 -0.80 7.54
N HIS A 53 -9.15 -0.40 6.61
CA HIS A 53 -9.00 -1.08 5.33
C HIS A 53 -7.86 -2.10 5.37
N HIS A 54 -7.98 -3.13 4.53
CA HIS A 54 -6.89 -4.04 4.20
C HIS A 54 -6.63 -3.92 2.69
N LEU A 55 -5.44 -3.48 2.33
CA LEU A 55 -5.01 -3.34 0.94
C LEU A 55 -3.76 -4.20 0.72
N ALA A 56 -3.80 -5.06 -0.30
CA ALA A 56 -2.68 -5.91 -0.68
C ALA A 56 -2.14 -5.47 -2.05
N PHE A 57 -0.87 -5.12 -2.09
CA PHE A 57 -0.15 -4.75 -3.31
C PHE A 57 0.70 -5.91 -3.79
N GLN A 58 0.67 -6.20 -5.09
CA GLN A 58 1.49 -7.25 -5.66
C GLN A 58 2.94 -6.82 -5.77
N ALA A 59 3.83 -7.67 -5.29
CA ALA A 59 5.27 -7.56 -5.47
C ALA A 59 5.74 -8.50 -6.57
N LYS A 60 6.82 -8.13 -7.26
CA LYS A 60 7.38 -8.91 -8.38
C LYS A 60 8.20 -10.11 -7.92
N ASN A 61 8.72 -10.06 -6.69
CA ASN A 61 9.56 -11.10 -6.11
C ASN A 61 9.61 -10.95 -4.58
N ARG A 62 10.22 -11.92 -3.90
CA ARG A 62 10.38 -11.90 -2.44
C ARG A 62 11.22 -10.72 -1.96
N ALA A 63 12.26 -10.36 -2.68
CA ALA A 63 13.11 -9.22 -2.31
C ALA A 63 12.33 -7.91 -2.26
N MET A 64 11.37 -7.73 -3.14
CA MET A 64 10.49 -6.54 -3.14
C MET A 64 9.57 -6.53 -1.91
N VAL A 65 9.04 -7.68 -1.49
CA VAL A 65 8.27 -7.80 -0.23
C VAL A 65 9.13 -7.41 0.97
N ASP A 66 10.37 -7.90 1.03
CA ASP A 66 11.32 -7.54 2.10
C ASP A 66 11.61 -6.04 2.11
N ALA A 67 11.83 -5.44 0.93
CA ALA A 67 12.09 -4.01 0.78
C ALA A 67 10.88 -3.16 1.21
N PHE A 68 9.68 -3.59 0.85
CA PHE A 68 8.42 -2.97 1.30
C PHE A 68 8.35 -2.90 2.82
N HIS A 69 8.58 -4.02 3.50
CA HIS A 69 8.51 -4.08 4.96
C HIS A 69 9.53 -3.15 5.62
N ARG A 70 10.79 -3.17 5.16
CA ARG A 70 11.82 -2.24 5.66
C ARG A 70 11.44 -0.77 5.45
N ALA A 71 10.99 -0.42 4.26
CA ALA A 71 10.59 0.95 3.92
C ALA A 71 9.42 1.43 4.77
N ALA A 72 8.41 0.56 4.97
CA ALA A 72 7.25 0.86 5.78
C ALA A 72 7.61 1.15 7.24
N LEU A 73 8.43 0.31 7.86
CA LEU A 73 8.88 0.50 9.24
C LEU A 73 9.74 1.75 9.40
N ALA A 74 10.58 2.06 8.41
CA ALA A 74 11.42 3.27 8.42
C ALA A 74 10.62 4.57 8.22
N SER A 75 9.37 4.48 7.76
CA SER A 75 8.55 5.64 7.36
C SER A 75 7.23 5.75 8.13
N GLY A 76 7.21 5.29 9.38
CA GLY A 76 6.08 5.50 10.30
C GLY A 76 5.07 4.36 10.36
N GLY A 77 5.31 3.26 9.65
CA GLY A 77 4.50 2.05 9.75
C GLY A 77 4.83 1.22 11.00
N GLN A 78 3.89 0.38 11.39
CA GLN A 78 4.08 -0.59 12.47
C GLN A 78 4.09 -2.01 11.88
N ASP A 79 4.96 -2.87 12.38
CA ASP A 79 4.99 -4.27 12.01
C ASP A 79 3.65 -4.95 12.36
N ASN A 80 3.09 -5.64 11.39
CA ASN A 80 1.87 -6.46 11.55
C ASN A 80 2.04 -7.85 10.93
N GLY A 81 3.25 -8.25 10.62
CA GLY A 81 3.63 -9.54 10.07
C GLY A 81 4.89 -9.43 9.21
N ALA A 82 6.02 -9.91 9.73
CA ALA A 82 7.31 -9.88 9.03
C ALA A 82 7.26 -10.68 7.71
N PRO A 83 8.14 -10.35 6.74
CA PRO A 83 8.21 -11.08 5.48
C PRO A 83 8.40 -12.58 5.70
N GLY A 84 7.60 -13.37 4.99
CA GLY A 84 7.66 -14.82 5.09
C GLY A 84 6.57 -15.51 4.30
N GLU A 85 6.70 -16.83 4.23
CA GLU A 85 5.67 -17.67 3.61
C GLU A 85 4.39 -17.70 4.42
N ARG A 86 3.26 -17.81 3.73
CA ARG A 86 1.93 -17.93 4.32
C ARG A 86 1.20 -19.13 3.69
N LYS A 87 0.26 -19.71 4.44
CA LYS A 87 -0.45 -20.93 4.03
C LYS A 87 -1.68 -20.66 3.14
N TYR A 88 -1.80 -19.48 2.57
CA TYR A 88 -2.97 -19.14 1.76
C TYR A 88 -2.98 -19.90 0.43
N HIS A 89 -1.83 -20.05 -0.18
CA HIS A 89 -1.61 -20.93 -1.34
C HIS A 89 -0.11 -21.20 -1.51
N PRO A 90 0.28 -22.22 -2.29
CA PRO A 90 1.70 -22.49 -2.55
C PRO A 90 2.40 -21.30 -3.20
N GLY A 91 3.58 -20.95 -2.67
CA GLY A 91 4.37 -19.83 -3.18
C GLY A 91 4.00 -18.47 -2.62
N TYR A 92 2.95 -18.36 -1.81
CA TYR A 92 2.57 -17.08 -1.17
C TYR A 92 3.66 -16.60 -0.21
N TYR A 93 4.20 -15.40 -0.48
CA TYR A 93 5.19 -14.75 0.38
C TYR A 93 4.75 -13.32 0.60
N GLY A 94 4.46 -12.94 1.84
CA GLY A 94 3.89 -11.65 2.16
C GLY A 94 4.48 -11.01 3.41
N ALA A 95 4.24 -9.71 3.53
CA ALA A 95 4.53 -8.93 4.71
C ALA A 95 3.38 -7.94 4.95
N PHE A 96 3.12 -7.67 6.22
CA PHE A 96 2.00 -6.83 6.67
C PHE A 96 2.52 -5.71 7.56
N VAL A 97 2.02 -4.51 7.35
CA VAL A 97 2.31 -3.34 8.18
C VAL A 97 1.03 -2.56 8.43
N LEU A 98 0.97 -1.84 9.54
CA LEU A 98 -0.09 -0.85 9.75
C LEU A 98 0.41 0.51 9.27
N ASP A 99 -0.42 1.20 8.49
CA ASP A 99 -0.15 2.57 8.10
C ASP A 99 -0.37 3.54 9.28
N PRO A 100 -0.10 4.84 9.14
CA PRO A 100 -0.28 5.80 10.24
C PRO A 100 -1.69 5.86 10.82
N ASP A 101 -2.72 5.53 10.06
CA ASP A 101 -4.11 5.46 10.52
C ASP A 101 -4.50 4.07 11.05
N GLY A 102 -3.60 3.10 10.99
CA GLY A 102 -3.84 1.73 11.46
C GLY A 102 -4.49 0.81 10.44
N ASN A 103 -4.50 1.17 9.15
CA ASN A 103 -4.95 0.27 8.09
C ASN A 103 -3.89 -0.82 7.84
N ASN A 104 -4.35 -2.03 7.53
CA ASN A 104 -3.48 -3.16 7.24
C ASN A 104 -3.04 -3.12 5.77
N ILE A 105 -1.76 -2.86 5.55
CA ILE A 105 -1.17 -2.78 4.23
C ILE A 105 -0.26 -3.96 4.03
N GLU A 106 -0.44 -4.66 2.93
CA GLU A 106 0.29 -5.88 2.59
C GLU A 106 1.06 -5.70 1.29
N ALA A 107 2.26 -6.25 1.23
CA ALA A 107 2.90 -6.59 -0.03
C ALA A 107 2.93 -8.11 -0.17
N VAL A 108 2.54 -8.62 -1.32
CA VAL A 108 2.46 -10.07 -1.58
C VAL A 108 3.10 -10.43 -2.92
N TYR A 109 3.95 -11.45 -2.87
CA TYR A 109 4.43 -12.17 -4.05
C TYR A 109 3.74 -13.53 -4.07
N HIS A 110 3.00 -13.79 -5.14
CA HIS A 110 2.20 -15.01 -5.28
C HIS A 110 2.97 -16.20 -5.80
N GLY A 111 4.30 -16.12 -5.89
CA GLY A 111 5.10 -17.12 -6.56
C GLY A 111 4.99 -16.99 -8.08
N GLU A 112 5.17 -18.08 -8.79
CA GLU A 112 4.99 -18.11 -10.25
C GLU A 112 3.49 -18.11 -10.57
N ALA A 113 2.92 -16.92 -10.69
CA ALA A 113 1.51 -16.72 -10.98
C ALA A 113 1.32 -15.96 -12.28
N THR A 114 0.23 -16.20 -12.97
CA THR A 114 -0.16 -15.49 -14.19
C THR A 114 -1.16 -14.41 -13.85
N ARG A 115 -0.91 -13.19 -14.28
CA ARG A 115 -1.85 -12.07 -14.18
C ARG A 115 -2.73 -12.02 -15.43
N SER A 116 -4.03 -11.87 -15.22
CA SER A 116 -4.97 -11.73 -16.34
C SER A 116 -4.90 -10.38 -17.05
N ALA A 117 -4.46 -9.34 -16.34
CA ALA A 117 -4.32 -7.99 -16.88
C ALA A 117 -3.26 -7.20 -16.09
N PRO A 118 -2.58 -6.24 -16.73
CA PRO A 118 -1.76 -5.25 -16.02
C PRO A 118 -2.65 -4.25 -15.26
N SER A 119 -2.03 -3.41 -14.41
CA SER A 119 -2.72 -2.26 -13.82
C SER A 119 -3.26 -1.32 -14.91
N VAL A 120 -4.37 -0.68 -14.61
CA VAL A 120 -5.00 0.25 -15.54
C VAL A 120 -4.21 1.56 -15.60
N LYS A 121 -3.93 2.02 -16.81
CA LYS A 121 -3.42 3.36 -17.07
C LYS A 121 -4.49 4.16 -17.81
N VAL A 122 -4.97 5.23 -17.19
CA VAL A 122 -5.93 6.15 -17.82
C VAL A 122 -5.17 7.32 -18.44
N THR A 123 -5.43 7.58 -19.72
CA THR A 123 -4.87 8.72 -20.45
C THR A 123 -6.02 9.50 -21.08
N PHE A 124 -6.01 10.81 -20.89
CA PHE A 124 -7.02 11.71 -21.43
C PHE A 124 -6.59 12.31 -22.76
#